data_2e0c27d9d32f3bdfed75c2ee5025e9cf
#
_entry.id   2e0c27d9d32f3bdfed75c2ee5025e9cf
#
_cell.length_a   1.000
_cell.length_b   1.000
_cell.length_c   1.000
_cell.angle_alpha   90.00
_cell.angle_beta   90.00
_cell.angle_gamma   90.00
#
_symmetry.space_group_name_H-M   'P 1'
#
loop_
_entity.id
_entity.type
_entity.pdbx_description
1 polymer ?
#
loop_
_entity_poly.entity_id
_entity_poly.type
_entity_poly.pdbx_seq_one_letter_code
_entity_poly.pdbx_strand_id
1 'polypeptide(L)'
;MEKPLNSYISIKDFFTRKLRVDARSIDTVGLLISPCDGTIVQCGPISDKYIKRVKGLDYCLETFLGLQPSQTQSSALYKTCLYQCVIYLAPGDYHRFHSPCDWSACQRQHFCGQLLSVAPKMVRWLPNLLELNERAVYIGQWEHGFFSYTAVGATNVGSIIIHDDPTLATNKFRPGRHAAHVQFSPKNDLTRGQEMGLFSMGSTIVLIFEAPENFHFTCRENEKIKVGSCLGGLDFMCSSSHISLSSLDSEDTSDVDWNEYDYEFGGSEKVLVS
;
A
#
# COMPACT_ATOMS: atom_id res chain seq x y z
N MET A 1 18.80 -8.66 -3.95
CA MET A 1 19.21 -7.37 -4.53
C MET A 1 19.82 -7.65 -5.89
N GLU A 2 19.58 -6.80 -6.87
CA GLU A 2 20.14 -6.92 -8.22
C GLU A 2 21.67 -6.69 -8.20
N LYS A 3 22.13 -5.74 -7.40
CA LYS A 3 23.53 -5.35 -7.27
C LYS A 3 24.11 -5.74 -5.90
N PRO A 4 25.44 -5.95 -5.78
CA PRO A 4 26.09 -6.16 -4.49
C PRO A 4 25.98 -4.90 -3.62
N LEU A 5 25.97 -5.08 -2.29
CA LEU A 5 25.72 -3.99 -1.33
C LEU A 5 26.69 -2.81 -1.46
N ASN A 6 27.94 -3.10 -1.73
CA ASN A 6 29.01 -2.10 -1.87
C ASN A 6 28.96 -1.27 -3.16
N SER A 7 28.05 -1.58 -4.08
CA SER A 7 27.85 -0.83 -5.33
C SER A 7 26.86 0.31 -5.24
N TYR A 8 26.13 0.43 -4.12
CA TYR A 8 25.19 1.52 -3.91
C TYR A 8 25.93 2.76 -3.43
N ILE A 9 25.73 3.87 -4.14
CA ILE A 9 26.47 5.12 -3.92
C ILE A 9 25.90 5.90 -2.72
N SER A 10 24.61 5.70 -2.42
CA SER A 10 23.89 6.41 -1.35
C SER A 10 22.81 5.55 -0.72
N ILE A 11 22.35 5.97 0.47
CA ILE A 11 21.19 5.36 1.13
C ILE A 11 19.95 5.43 0.23
N LYS A 12 19.77 6.53 -0.50
CA LYS A 12 18.64 6.69 -1.43
C LYS A 12 18.72 5.67 -2.58
N ASP A 13 19.91 5.46 -3.15
CA ASP A 13 20.14 4.49 -4.22
C ASP A 13 19.86 3.07 -3.72
N PHE A 14 20.36 2.72 -2.52
CA PHE A 14 20.06 1.44 -1.88
C PHE A 14 18.56 1.28 -1.58
N PHE A 15 17.89 2.33 -1.15
CA PHE A 15 16.47 2.32 -0.80
C PHE A 15 15.59 2.02 -2.01
N THR A 16 15.90 2.60 -3.16
CA THR A 16 15.18 2.41 -4.43
C THR A 16 15.70 1.21 -5.24
N ARG A 17 16.47 0.32 -4.62
CA ARG A 17 17.08 -0.85 -5.24
C ARG A 17 16.09 -1.73 -5.99
N LYS A 18 16.55 -2.37 -7.02
CA LYS A 18 15.84 -3.48 -7.68
C LYS A 18 16.16 -4.81 -7.00
N LEU A 19 15.23 -5.72 -7.09
CA LEU A 19 15.45 -7.12 -6.76
C LEU A 19 15.95 -7.87 -8.00
N ARG A 20 16.62 -9.00 -7.78
CA ARG A 20 16.89 -9.95 -8.86
C ARG A 20 15.56 -10.50 -9.40
N VAL A 21 15.54 -10.85 -10.66
CA VAL A 21 14.33 -11.36 -11.34
C VAL A 21 13.75 -12.59 -10.62
N ASP A 22 14.60 -13.42 -10.06
CA ASP A 22 14.26 -14.66 -9.35
C ASP A 22 13.98 -14.47 -7.84
N ALA A 23 14.08 -13.25 -7.33
CA ALA A 23 13.97 -12.98 -5.89
C ALA A 23 12.53 -13.02 -5.34
N ARG A 24 11.55 -12.98 -6.21
CA ARG A 24 10.12 -13.04 -5.87
C ARG A 24 9.39 -13.87 -6.90
N SER A 25 8.71 -14.89 -6.44
CA SER A 25 7.73 -15.64 -7.26
C SER A 25 6.42 -14.88 -7.29
N ILE A 26 5.77 -14.89 -8.44
CA ILE A 26 4.42 -14.33 -8.59
C ILE A 26 3.43 -15.49 -8.46
N ASP A 27 2.56 -15.39 -7.47
CA ASP A 27 1.45 -16.34 -7.30
C ASP A 27 0.51 -16.26 -8.50
N THR A 28 0.11 -17.42 -9.01
CA THR A 28 -0.76 -17.55 -10.20
C THR A 28 -2.15 -18.09 -9.88
N VAL A 29 -2.40 -18.44 -8.62
CA VAL A 29 -3.65 -19.12 -8.18
C VAL A 29 -4.62 -18.10 -7.56
N GLY A 30 -4.15 -17.26 -6.65
CA GLY A 30 -4.99 -16.25 -6.02
C GLY A 30 -5.52 -15.18 -7.01
N LEU A 31 -6.61 -14.53 -6.68
CA LEU A 31 -7.12 -13.40 -7.48
C LEU A 31 -6.21 -12.18 -7.41
N LEU A 32 -5.66 -11.90 -6.22
CA LEU A 32 -4.77 -10.79 -5.96
C LEU A 32 -3.43 -11.26 -5.39
N ILE A 33 -2.36 -10.60 -5.80
CA ILE A 33 -1.03 -10.73 -5.20
C ILE A 33 -0.66 -9.48 -4.42
N SER A 34 0.28 -9.62 -3.48
CA SER A 34 0.83 -8.46 -2.78
C SER A 34 1.55 -7.53 -3.75
N PRO A 35 1.19 -6.24 -3.76
CA PRO A 35 1.83 -5.25 -4.62
C PRO A 35 3.23 -4.84 -4.16
N CYS A 36 3.61 -5.15 -2.92
CA CYS A 36 4.88 -4.72 -2.33
C CYS A 36 5.34 -5.66 -1.21
N ASP A 37 6.59 -5.52 -0.77
CA ASP A 37 7.03 -6.03 0.53
C ASP A 37 6.48 -5.12 1.63
N GLY A 38 6.03 -5.67 2.76
CA GLY A 38 5.54 -4.84 3.86
C GLY A 38 4.85 -5.63 4.97
N THR A 39 4.16 -4.90 5.82
CA THR A 39 3.33 -5.45 6.89
C THR A 39 1.88 -5.07 6.67
N ILE A 40 0.97 -6.03 6.74
CA ILE A 40 -0.47 -5.79 6.65
C ILE A 40 -0.89 -4.99 7.90
N VAL A 41 -1.34 -3.76 7.69
CA VAL A 41 -1.88 -2.92 8.77
C VAL A 41 -3.36 -3.22 9.00
N GLN A 42 -4.07 -3.43 7.89
CA GLN A 42 -5.49 -3.73 7.89
C GLN A 42 -5.90 -4.42 6.58
N CYS A 43 -6.78 -5.40 6.66
CA CYS A 43 -7.42 -6.00 5.49
C CYS A 43 -8.83 -6.50 5.87
N GLY A 44 -9.76 -6.48 4.90
CA GLY A 44 -11.13 -6.95 5.11
C GLY A 44 -12.17 -6.23 4.26
N PRO A 45 -13.45 -6.61 4.42
CA PRO A 45 -14.55 -5.95 3.75
C PRO A 45 -14.80 -4.55 4.32
N ILE A 46 -15.19 -3.63 3.46
CA ILE A 46 -15.66 -2.29 3.84
C ILE A 46 -17.17 -2.40 4.05
N SER A 47 -17.63 -2.13 5.30
CA SER A 47 -19.05 -2.01 5.61
C SER A 47 -19.43 -0.54 5.51
N ASP A 48 -20.53 -0.28 4.86
CA ASP A 48 -21.03 1.07 4.67
C ASP A 48 -20.07 2.02 3.94
N LYS A 49 -20.04 3.00 3.51
CA LYS A 49 -19.16 3.93 2.78
C LYS A 49 -17.91 4.37 3.57
N TYR A 50 -17.58 3.67 4.66
CA TYR A 50 -16.46 4.03 5.52
C TYR A 50 -15.40 2.94 5.55
N ILE A 51 -14.14 3.34 5.40
CA ILE A 51 -12.98 2.48 5.63
C ILE A 51 -12.84 2.28 7.13
N LYS A 52 -13.22 1.11 7.64
CA LYS A 52 -13.16 0.81 9.08
C LYS A 52 -11.72 0.72 9.57
N ARG A 53 -11.45 1.40 10.66
CA ARG A 53 -10.25 1.22 11.48
C ARG A 53 -10.47 0.23 12.62
N VAL A 54 -9.39 -0.47 12.97
CA VAL A 54 -9.28 -1.15 14.27
C VAL A 54 -9.23 -0.07 15.35
N LYS A 55 -10.36 0.27 15.96
CA LYS A 55 -10.65 1.22 17.05
C LYS A 55 -11.48 2.45 16.68
N GLY A 56 -12.38 2.34 15.69
CA GLY A 56 -13.52 3.26 15.62
C GLY A 56 -13.28 4.64 15.02
N LEU A 57 -12.30 4.79 14.15
CA LEU A 57 -12.11 5.99 13.35
C LEU A 57 -12.20 5.62 11.88
N ASP A 58 -13.30 6.01 11.25
CA ASP A 58 -13.64 5.67 9.87
C ASP A 58 -13.19 6.78 8.94
N TYR A 59 -12.53 6.42 7.82
CA TYR A 59 -12.29 7.36 6.71
C TYR A 59 -13.51 7.36 5.79
N CYS A 60 -13.90 8.54 5.31
CA CYS A 60 -14.85 8.61 4.22
C CYS A 60 -14.20 8.16 2.92
N LEU A 61 -14.72 7.10 2.31
CA LEU A 61 -14.20 6.55 1.05
C LEU A 61 -14.16 7.60 -0.06
N GLU A 62 -15.20 8.41 -0.17
CA GLU A 62 -15.31 9.46 -1.18
C GLU A 62 -14.22 10.52 -1.00
N THR A 63 -13.94 10.94 0.24
CA THR A 63 -12.88 11.91 0.55
C THR A 63 -11.49 11.33 0.32
N PHE A 64 -11.29 10.07 0.72
CA PHE A 64 -10.01 9.39 0.56
C PHE A 64 -9.64 9.21 -0.92
N LEU A 65 -10.60 8.76 -1.73
CA LEU A 65 -10.41 8.52 -3.17
C LEU A 65 -10.60 9.79 -4.02
N GLY A 66 -11.29 10.81 -3.51
CA GLY A 66 -11.66 12.01 -4.28
C GLY A 66 -12.77 11.74 -5.29
N LEU A 67 -13.63 10.77 -5.01
CA LEU A 67 -14.77 10.45 -5.88
C LEU A 67 -15.96 11.35 -5.58
N GLN A 68 -16.74 11.67 -6.62
CA GLN A 68 -18.05 12.25 -6.44
C GLN A 68 -19.05 11.15 -6.02
N PRO A 69 -20.07 11.46 -5.21
CA PRO A 69 -21.05 10.47 -4.74
C PRO A 69 -21.72 9.65 -5.85
N SER A 70 -21.81 10.19 -7.06
CA SER A 70 -22.38 9.50 -8.23
C SER A 70 -21.45 8.46 -8.87
N GLN A 71 -20.16 8.44 -8.53
CA GLN A 71 -19.16 7.57 -9.14
C GLN A 71 -18.95 6.24 -8.40
N THR A 72 -19.59 6.07 -7.26
CA THR A 72 -19.48 4.87 -6.41
C THR A 72 -20.59 3.83 -6.69
N GLN A 73 -21.37 3.99 -7.78
CA GLN A 73 -22.39 3.02 -8.12
C GLN A 73 -21.74 1.80 -8.79
N SER A 74 -21.86 0.65 -8.11
CA SER A 74 -21.48 -0.65 -8.67
C SER A 74 -22.42 -0.99 -9.85
N SER A 75 -21.84 -1.30 -10.99
CA SER A 75 -22.56 -1.81 -12.16
C SER A 75 -22.45 -3.34 -12.30
N ALA A 76 -22.04 -4.04 -11.25
CA ALA A 76 -21.75 -5.46 -11.31
C ALA A 76 -23.01 -6.31 -11.49
N LEU A 77 -22.95 -7.22 -12.46
CA LEU A 77 -23.95 -8.28 -12.70
C LEU A 77 -23.96 -9.35 -11.56
N TYR A 78 -22.95 -9.33 -10.69
CA TYR A 78 -22.79 -10.24 -9.57
C TYR A 78 -22.84 -9.46 -8.25
N LYS A 79 -23.24 -10.16 -7.18
CA LYS A 79 -23.22 -9.64 -5.82
C LYS A 79 -21.75 -9.46 -5.41
N THR A 80 -21.26 -8.23 -5.45
CA THR A 80 -19.91 -7.85 -5.06
C THR A 80 -19.91 -7.05 -3.77
N CYS A 81 -18.85 -7.22 -2.99
CA CYS A 81 -18.55 -6.41 -1.82
C CYS A 81 -17.29 -5.58 -2.08
N LEU A 82 -17.19 -4.47 -1.38
CA LEU A 82 -15.98 -3.65 -1.41
C LEU A 82 -15.02 -4.12 -0.32
N TYR A 83 -13.76 -4.28 -0.69
CA TYR A 83 -12.67 -4.72 0.18
C TYR A 83 -11.56 -3.69 0.25
N GLN A 84 -10.80 -3.71 1.34
CA GLN A 84 -9.60 -2.90 1.49
C GLN A 84 -8.42 -3.72 1.96
N CYS A 85 -7.22 -3.27 1.59
CA CYS A 85 -5.96 -3.76 2.15
C CYS A 85 -4.98 -2.61 2.30
N VAL A 86 -4.45 -2.42 3.50
CA VAL A 86 -3.47 -1.39 3.84
C VAL A 86 -2.16 -2.07 4.18
N ILE A 87 -1.10 -1.77 3.42
CA ILE A 87 0.22 -2.39 3.56
C ILE A 87 1.26 -1.30 3.86
N TYR A 88 1.89 -1.40 5.01
CA TYR A 88 2.97 -0.51 5.43
C TYR A 88 4.33 -1.05 4.96
N LEU A 89 5.12 -0.22 4.29
CA LEU A 89 6.49 -0.53 3.91
C LEU A 89 7.45 0.08 4.94
N ALA A 90 8.06 -0.77 5.75
CA ALA A 90 9.07 -0.34 6.71
C ALA A 90 10.37 0.09 6.00
N PRO A 91 11.23 0.93 6.60
CA PRO A 91 12.44 1.44 5.96
C PRO A 91 13.38 0.38 5.39
N GLY A 92 13.40 -0.82 5.93
CA GLY A 92 14.21 -1.94 5.44
C GLY A 92 13.60 -2.75 4.29
N ASP A 93 12.31 -2.57 4.03
CA ASP A 93 11.60 -3.33 3.02
C ASP A 93 12.00 -2.90 1.59
N TYR A 94 11.55 -3.64 0.59
CA TYR A 94 11.65 -3.27 -0.82
C TYR A 94 10.63 -2.19 -1.13
N HIS A 95 11.07 -1.06 -1.70
CA HIS A 95 10.23 0.13 -1.87
C HIS A 95 9.75 0.39 -3.31
N ARG A 96 9.92 -0.58 -4.21
CA ARG A 96 9.20 -0.59 -5.47
C ARG A 96 7.89 -1.34 -5.28
N PHE A 97 6.88 -0.95 -6.03
CA PHE A 97 5.56 -1.53 -5.94
C PHE A 97 5.02 -1.92 -7.30
N HIS A 98 4.15 -2.93 -7.31
CA HIS A 98 3.75 -3.66 -8.50
C HIS A 98 2.23 -3.75 -8.59
N SER A 99 1.73 -4.06 -9.76
CA SER A 99 0.31 -4.31 -9.97
C SER A 99 -0.12 -5.62 -9.29
N PRO A 100 -1.18 -5.61 -8.46
CA PRO A 100 -1.63 -6.81 -7.78
C PRO A 100 -2.48 -7.75 -8.64
N CYS A 101 -2.97 -7.29 -9.76
CA CYS A 101 -3.79 -8.02 -10.73
C CYS A 101 -3.69 -7.38 -12.11
N ASP A 102 -4.36 -7.95 -13.09
CA ASP A 102 -4.63 -7.28 -14.36
C ASP A 102 -5.78 -6.28 -14.16
N TRP A 103 -5.56 -5.02 -14.50
CA TRP A 103 -6.55 -3.95 -14.39
C TRP A 103 -6.23 -2.77 -15.27
N SER A 104 -7.23 -1.92 -15.55
CA SER A 104 -7.09 -0.72 -16.37
C SER A 104 -7.29 0.53 -15.52
N ALA A 105 -6.25 1.33 -15.35
CA ALA A 105 -6.36 2.62 -14.68
C ALA A 105 -6.97 3.66 -15.64
N CYS A 106 -8.09 4.27 -15.20
CA CYS A 106 -8.82 5.25 -15.98
C CYS A 106 -8.47 6.68 -15.62
N GLN A 107 -8.15 6.91 -14.35
CA GLN A 107 -7.88 8.27 -13.84
C GLN A 107 -6.93 8.24 -12.64
N ARG A 108 -6.29 9.37 -12.39
CA ARG A 108 -5.51 9.65 -11.20
C ARG A 108 -6.05 10.88 -10.47
N GLN A 109 -6.15 10.76 -9.15
CA GLN A 109 -6.30 11.88 -8.22
C GLN A 109 -4.99 12.05 -7.45
N HIS A 110 -4.41 13.24 -7.45
CA HIS A 110 -3.23 13.56 -6.64
C HIS A 110 -3.61 14.59 -5.58
N PHE A 111 -3.48 14.21 -4.34
CA PHE A 111 -3.73 15.05 -3.18
C PHE A 111 -2.40 15.50 -2.60
N CYS A 112 -2.10 16.79 -2.70
CA CYS A 112 -1.01 17.36 -1.93
C CYS A 112 -1.37 17.35 -0.45
N GLY A 113 -0.45 16.92 0.40
CA GLY A 113 -0.75 16.76 1.83
C GLY A 113 0.50 16.84 2.71
N GLN A 114 0.33 16.39 3.93
CA GLN A 114 1.41 16.22 4.89
C GLN A 114 2.26 14.98 4.54
N LEU A 115 3.39 14.88 5.21
CA LEU A 115 4.27 13.70 5.14
C LEU A 115 4.47 13.14 6.55
N LEU A 116 3.37 12.87 7.25
CA LEU A 116 3.40 12.31 8.61
C LEU A 116 3.85 10.85 8.56
N SER A 117 4.47 10.38 9.64
CA SER A 117 4.89 8.98 9.74
C SER A 117 3.69 8.03 9.63
N VAL A 118 3.77 7.08 8.72
CA VAL A 118 2.74 6.04 8.49
C VAL A 118 3.07 4.72 9.20
N ALA A 119 4.00 4.74 10.17
CA ALA A 119 4.27 3.58 11.01
C ALA A 119 2.96 3.06 11.63
N PRO A 120 2.78 1.73 11.81
CA PRO A 120 1.51 1.15 12.27
C PRO A 120 0.98 1.75 13.57
N LYS A 121 1.86 2.12 14.52
CA LYS A 121 1.48 2.81 15.75
C LYS A 121 0.84 4.18 15.45
N MET A 122 1.42 4.96 14.54
CA MET A 122 0.92 6.30 14.17
C MET A 122 -0.41 6.22 13.42
N VAL A 123 -0.52 5.28 12.47
CA VAL A 123 -1.77 5.02 11.73
C VAL A 123 -2.90 4.66 12.70
N ARG A 124 -2.61 3.94 13.78
CA ARG A 124 -3.61 3.58 14.82
C ARG A 124 -3.95 4.73 15.75
N TRP A 125 -3.03 5.65 15.98
CA TRP A 125 -3.18 6.72 16.96
C TRP A 125 -3.77 8.00 16.36
N LEU A 126 -3.34 8.38 15.13
CA LEU A 126 -3.77 9.62 14.49
C LEU A 126 -4.93 9.36 13.52
N PRO A 127 -6.13 9.94 13.79
CA PRO A 127 -7.26 9.86 12.87
C PRO A 127 -6.91 10.48 11.52
N ASN A 128 -7.48 9.91 10.46
CA ASN A 128 -7.38 10.44 9.09
C ASN A 128 -5.95 10.63 8.57
N LEU A 129 -4.94 9.99 9.20
CA LEU A 129 -3.53 10.17 8.84
C LEU A 129 -3.30 9.91 7.35
N LEU A 130 -3.89 8.85 6.79
CA LEU A 130 -3.73 8.50 5.38
C LEU A 130 -4.44 9.50 4.44
N GLU A 131 -5.47 10.22 4.92
CA GLU A 131 -6.10 11.33 4.18
C GLU A 131 -5.29 12.62 4.28
N LEU A 132 -4.63 12.85 5.42
CA LEU A 132 -3.81 14.04 5.63
C LEU A 132 -2.53 14.00 4.82
N ASN A 133 -2.00 12.81 4.56
CA ASN A 133 -0.75 12.64 3.84
C ASN A 133 -0.92 12.81 2.33
N GLU A 134 0.15 13.31 1.70
CA GLU A 134 0.24 13.36 0.25
C GLU A 134 0.04 11.97 -0.33
N ARG A 135 -0.84 11.85 -1.32
CA ARG A 135 -1.17 10.56 -1.93
C ARG A 135 -1.51 10.68 -3.41
N ALA A 136 -1.18 9.64 -4.14
CA ALA A 136 -1.59 9.45 -5.53
C ALA A 136 -2.56 8.26 -5.60
N VAL A 137 -3.79 8.53 -5.99
CA VAL A 137 -4.89 7.56 -6.08
C VAL A 137 -5.15 7.27 -7.54
N TYR A 138 -4.90 6.03 -7.96
CA TYR A 138 -5.23 5.53 -9.29
C TYR A 138 -6.53 4.76 -9.21
N ILE A 139 -7.48 5.09 -10.09
CA ILE A 139 -8.83 4.55 -10.09
C ILE A 139 -9.11 3.96 -11.47
N GLY A 140 -9.72 2.78 -11.48
CA GLY A 140 -10.05 2.08 -12.70
C GLY A 140 -10.91 0.87 -12.47
N GLN A 141 -10.72 -0.16 -13.28
CA GLN A 141 -11.52 -1.37 -13.28
C GLN A 141 -10.64 -2.60 -13.48
N TRP A 142 -11.02 -3.68 -12.83
CA TRP A 142 -10.50 -5.01 -13.02
C TRP A 142 -11.64 -5.98 -13.35
N GLU A 143 -11.37 -7.27 -13.44
CA GLU A 143 -12.34 -8.31 -13.79
C GLU A 143 -13.63 -8.26 -12.95
N HIS A 144 -13.53 -7.90 -11.66
CA HIS A 144 -14.66 -7.91 -10.74
C HIS A 144 -15.27 -6.50 -10.48
N GLY A 145 -14.91 -5.49 -11.28
CA GLY A 145 -15.50 -4.15 -11.20
C GLY A 145 -14.53 -3.07 -10.74
N PHE A 146 -14.87 -2.29 -9.73
CA PHE A 146 -14.07 -1.16 -9.27
C PHE A 146 -12.73 -1.61 -8.71
N PHE A 147 -11.68 -0.87 -9.06
CA PHE A 147 -10.33 -1.05 -8.51
C PHE A 147 -9.66 0.28 -8.26
N SER A 148 -9.06 0.43 -7.08
CA SER A 148 -8.25 1.60 -6.73
C SER A 148 -6.93 1.19 -6.09
N TYR A 149 -5.87 1.83 -6.56
CA TYR A 149 -4.51 1.70 -6.07
C TYR A 149 -4.02 3.03 -5.54
N THR A 150 -3.75 3.14 -4.26
CA THR A 150 -3.30 4.40 -3.64
C THR A 150 -1.89 4.25 -3.08
N ALA A 151 -0.98 5.08 -3.57
CA ALA A 151 0.34 5.26 -3.01
C ALA A 151 0.33 6.46 -2.05
N VAL A 152 0.61 6.23 -0.76
CA VAL A 152 0.61 7.26 0.29
C VAL A 152 2.04 7.58 0.72
N GLY A 153 2.42 8.86 0.66
CA GLY A 153 3.70 9.37 1.13
C GLY A 153 3.79 9.42 2.65
N ALA A 154 5.01 9.49 3.18
CA ALA A 154 5.25 9.61 4.61
C ALA A 154 6.52 10.42 4.92
N THR A 155 6.87 10.57 6.19
CA THR A 155 8.06 11.32 6.67
C THR A 155 9.31 10.90 5.91
N ASN A 156 10.09 11.89 5.49
CA ASN A 156 11.30 11.72 4.68
C ASN A 156 11.07 11.12 3.28
N VAL A 157 9.81 10.95 2.84
CA VAL A 157 9.48 10.47 1.50
C VAL A 157 9.65 11.62 0.52
N GLY A 158 10.71 11.57 -0.26
CA GLY A 158 10.99 12.61 -1.24
C GLY A 158 10.01 12.60 -2.42
N SER A 159 9.48 11.44 -2.81
CA SER A 159 8.56 11.38 -3.94
C SER A 159 7.96 9.98 -4.14
N ILE A 160 6.73 9.99 -4.63
CA ILE A 160 6.06 8.86 -5.26
C ILE A 160 6.38 8.97 -6.75
N ILE A 161 6.96 7.94 -7.34
CA ILE A 161 7.31 7.88 -8.75
C ILE A 161 6.52 6.76 -9.38
N ILE A 162 5.76 7.07 -10.43
CA ILE A 162 5.02 6.09 -11.24
C ILE A 162 5.62 6.11 -12.64
N HIS A 163 5.97 4.93 -13.15
CA HIS A 163 6.72 4.81 -14.40
C HIS A 163 5.93 5.33 -15.61
N ASP A 164 4.66 4.99 -15.67
CA ASP A 164 3.79 5.33 -16.79
C ASP A 164 3.01 6.66 -16.59
N ASP A 165 3.39 7.44 -15.58
CA ASP A 165 2.78 8.75 -15.30
C ASP A 165 3.82 9.85 -15.03
N PRO A 166 4.50 10.34 -16.04
CA PRO A 166 5.51 11.39 -15.89
C PRO A 166 4.94 12.74 -15.45
N THR A 167 3.62 12.89 -15.47
CA THR A 167 2.95 14.13 -15.04
C THR A 167 2.74 14.22 -13.53
N LEU A 168 2.88 13.10 -12.81
CA LEU A 168 2.82 13.08 -11.37
C LEU A 168 4.07 13.74 -10.76
N ALA A 169 3.87 14.79 -10.00
CA ALA A 169 4.95 15.50 -9.31
C ALA A 169 4.58 15.69 -7.85
N THR A 170 5.12 14.83 -6.98
CA THR A 170 4.90 14.84 -5.53
C THR A 170 5.98 15.58 -4.78
N ASN A 171 5.75 15.86 -3.49
CA ASN A 171 6.65 16.57 -2.59
C ASN A 171 7.03 17.97 -3.10
N LYS A 172 6.10 18.62 -3.79
CA LYS A 172 6.23 20.03 -4.19
C LYS A 172 5.23 20.83 -3.39
N PHE A 173 5.73 21.51 -2.34
CA PHE A 173 4.90 22.41 -1.55
C PHE A 173 4.29 23.48 -2.46
N ARG A 174 2.96 23.46 -2.59
CA ARG A 174 2.18 24.47 -3.31
C ARG A 174 1.00 24.86 -2.44
N PRO A 175 1.09 25.96 -1.69
CA PRO A 175 -0.02 26.45 -0.87
C PRO A 175 -1.30 26.60 -1.70
N GLY A 176 -2.42 26.10 -1.20
CA GLY A 176 -3.74 26.28 -1.82
C GLY A 176 -4.05 25.40 -3.02
N ARG A 177 -3.25 24.38 -3.32
CA ARG A 177 -3.56 23.44 -4.41
C ARG A 177 -4.39 22.26 -3.88
N HIS A 178 -5.65 22.22 -4.32
CA HIS A 178 -6.51 21.06 -4.20
C HIS A 178 -6.02 19.89 -5.08
N ALA A 179 -6.65 18.73 -4.97
CA ALA A 179 -6.34 17.55 -5.76
C ALA A 179 -6.18 17.85 -7.26
N ALA A 180 -5.10 17.37 -7.86
CA ALA A 180 -4.91 17.38 -9.30
C ALA A 180 -5.50 16.11 -9.90
N HIS A 181 -6.55 16.27 -10.73
CA HIS A 181 -7.20 15.19 -11.45
C HIS A 181 -6.60 15.05 -12.85
N VAL A 182 -6.34 13.81 -13.27
CA VAL A 182 -5.93 13.46 -14.63
C VAL A 182 -6.77 12.27 -15.10
N GLN A 183 -7.39 12.44 -16.27
CA GLN A 183 -8.07 11.35 -16.96
C GLN A 183 -7.10 10.74 -17.96
N PHE A 184 -6.97 9.41 -17.97
CA PHE A 184 -6.13 8.72 -18.93
C PHE A 184 -6.91 8.41 -20.22
N SER A 185 -6.32 8.73 -21.38
CA SER A 185 -6.87 8.39 -22.68
C SER A 185 -5.71 8.12 -23.67
N PRO A 186 -5.48 6.86 -24.09
CA PRO A 186 -6.20 5.64 -23.66
C PRO A 186 -6.03 5.32 -22.18
N LYS A 187 -6.82 4.35 -21.68
CA LYS A 187 -6.64 3.81 -20.33
C LYS A 187 -5.25 3.20 -20.21
N ASN A 188 -4.69 3.26 -19.01
CA ASN A 188 -3.40 2.62 -18.72
C ASN A 188 -3.66 1.19 -18.24
N ASP A 189 -3.38 0.21 -19.09
CA ASP A 189 -3.54 -1.21 -18.78
C ASP A 189 -2.30 -1.73 -18.06
N LEU A 190 -2.52 -2.33 -16.89
CA LEU A 190 -1.49 -2.84 -16.00
C LEU A 190 -1.67 -4.34 -15.83
N THR A 191 -0.59 -5.09 -16.00
CA THR A 191 -0.59 -6.55 -15.83
C THR A 191 -0.12 -6.94 -14.43
N ARG A 192 -0.63 -8.07 -13.95
CA ARG A 192 -0.25 -8.67 -12.66
C ARG A 192 1.27 -8.78 -12.53
N GLY A 193 1.81 -8.24 -11.43
CA GLY A 193 3.25 -8.24 -11.14
C GLY A 193 4.06 -7.19 -11.87
N GLN A 194 3.48 -6.44 -12.80
CA GLN A 194 4.16 -5.33 -13.48
C GLN A 194 4.61 -4.28 -12.45
N GLU A 195 5.86 -3.83 -12.52
CA GLU A 195 6.36 -2.75 -11.69
C GLU A 195 5.68 -1.43 -12.08
N MET A 196 4.91 -0.86 -11.16
CA MET A 196 4.20 0.41 -11.37
C MET A 196 5.04 1.62 -11.00
N GLY A 197 5.88 1.48 -9.97
CA GLY A 197 6.63 2.62 -9.49
C GLY A 197 7.45 2.33 -8.24
N LEU A 198 7.89 3.39 -7.59
CA LEU A 198 8.71 3.31 -6.39
C LEU A 198 8.48 4.50 -5.45
N PHE A 199 8.80 4.28 -4.19
CA PHE A 199 8.93 5.33 -3.19
C PHE A 199 10.40 5.67 -2.94
N SER A 200 10.71 6.95 -2.78
CA SER A 200 12.08 7.35 -2.45
C SER A 200 12.45 7.13 -0.98
N MET A 201 11.49 6.93 -0.08
CA MET A 201 11.60 6.47 1.32
C MET A 201 10.23 6.02 1.82
N GLY A 202 10.12 5.46 3.03
CA GLY A 202 8.99 4.76 3.65
C GLY A 202 7.57 5.26 3.33
N SER A 203 6.59 4.35 3.30
CA SER A 203 5.30 4.62 2.66
C SER A 203 4.25 3.56 2.97
N THR A 204 3.06 3.75 2.42
CA THR A 204 1.94 2.82 2.55
C THR A 204 1.25 2.65 1.19
N ILE A 205 0.88 1.43 0.85
CA ILE A 205 -0.03 1.12 -0.25
C ILE A 205 -1.42 0.83 0.35
N VAL A 206 -2.44 1.42 -0.27
CA VAL A 206 -3.84 1.12 0.04
C VAL A 206 -4.53 0.63 -1.22
N LEU A 207 -5.07 -0.58 -1.15
CA LEU A 207 -5.92 -1.15 -2.18
C LEU A 207 -7.38 -1.05 -1.72
N ILE A 208 -8.27 -0.62 -2.63
CA ILE A 208 -9.71 -0.66 -2.42
C ILE A 208 -10.32 -1.19 -3.72
N PHE A 209 -11.08 -2.26 -3.61
CA PHE A 209 -11.56 -2.98 -4.79
C PHE A 209 -12.87 -3.73 -4.53
N GLU A 210 -13.65 -3.91 -5.57
CA GLU A 210 -14.79 -4.83 -5.57
C GLU A 210 -14.33 -6.26 -5.82
N ALA A 211 -14.91 -7.21 -5.12
CA ALA A 211 -14.73 -8.63 -5.36
C ALA A 211 -16.00 -9.41 -4.98
N PRO A 212 -16.18 -10.66 -5.43
CA PRO A 212 -17.29 -11.51 -5.01
C PRO A 212 -17.38 -11.66 -3.48
N GLU A 213 -18.59 -11.86 -2.94
CA GLU A 213 -18.82 -11.98 -1.49
C GLU A 213 -18.01 -13.11 -0.83
N ASN A 214 -17.63 -14.15 -1.58
CA ASN A 214 -16.78 -15.26 -1.13
C ASN A 214 -15.29 -15.02 -1.34
N PHE A 215 -14.88 -13.76 -1.58
CA PHE A 215 -13.47 -13.38 -1.54
C PHE A 215 -12.97 -13.33 -0.11
N HIS A 216 -11.79 -13.88 0.14
CA HIS A 216 -11.13 -13.78 1.43
C HIS A 216 -9.64 -13.49 1.26
N PHE A 217 -9.06 -12.78 2.22
CA PHE A 217 -7.63 -12.54 2.31
C PHE A 217 -6.94 -13.80 2.85
N THR A 218 -5.78 -14.14 2.27
CA THR A 218 -4.91 -15.21 2.78
C THR A 218 -3.95 -14.73 3.86
N CYS A 219 -3.83 -13.42 4.03
CA CYS A 219 -2.98 -12.77 5.02
C CYS A 219 -3.80 -12.20 6.19
N ARG A 220 -3.12 -11.92 7.30
CA ARG A 220 -3.71 -11.35 8.53
C ARG A 220 -3.06 -10.01 8.89
N GLU A 221 -3.75 -9.23 9.69
CA GLU A 221 -3.18 -7.99 10.25
C GLU A 221 -1.91 -8.29 11.05
N ASN A 222 -0.93 -7.39 10.93
CA ASN A 222 0.43 -7.46 11.47
C ASN A 222 1.32 -8.55 10.83
N GLU A 223 0.85 -9.28 9.84
CA GLU A 223 1.65 -10.25 9.10
C GLU A 223 2.56 -9.54 8.09
N LYS A 224 3.80 -10.04 7.95
CA LYS A 224 4.72 -9.61 6.88
C LYS A 224 4.40 -10.33 5.58
N ILE A 225 4.28 -9.55 4.52
CA ILE A 225 4.00 -10.07 3.18
C ILE A 225 5.10 -9.64 2.20
N LYS A 226 5.30 -10.42 1.16
CA LYS A 226 6.26 -10.14 0.09
C LYS A 226 5.56 -9.86 -1.22
N VAL A 227 6.12 -8.94 -2.01
CA VAL A 227 5.62 -8.68 -3.37
C VAL A 227 5.49 -9.98 -4.15
N GLY A 228 4.36 -10.16 -4.85
CA GLY A 228 4.08 -11.34 -5.65
C GLY A 228 3.43 -12.51 -4.91
N SER A 229 3.48 -12.57 -3.57
CA SER A 229 2.78 -13.62 -2.81
C SER A 229 1.26 -13.44 -2.86
N CYS A 230 0.50 -14.52 -2.74
CA CYS A 230 -0.96 -14.48 -2.71
C CYS A 230 -1.46 -13.53 -1.61
N LEU A 231 -2.30 -12.57 -1.97
CA LEU A 231 -2.95 -11.64 -1.05
C LEU A 231 -4.38 -12.11 -0.71
N GLY A 232 -5.05 -12.74 -1.67
CA GLY A 232 -6.41 -13.24 -1.48
C GLY A 232 -7.00 -13.87 -2.75
N GLY A 233 -8.10 -14.59 -2.57
CA GLY A 233 -8.81 -15.29 -3.64
C GLY A 233 -10.16 -15.78 -3.21
N LEU A 234 -10.78 -16.67 -4.02
CA LEU A 234 -12.04 -17.32 -3.72
C LEU A 234 -11.82 -18.62 -2.92
N ASP A 235 -12.78 -19.04 -2.13
CA ASP A 235 -12.70 -20.20 -1.23
C ASP A 235 -12.13 -21.48 -1.88
N PHE A 236 -12.55 -21.79 -3.11
CA PHE A 236 -12.10 -22.98 -3.81
C PHE A 236 -10.65 -22.88 -4.34
N MET A 237 -10.09 -21.68 -4.49
CA MET A 237 -8.72 -21.47 -4.99
C MET A 237 -7.69 -21.59 -3.86
N CYS A 238 -8.04 -21.20 -2.63
CA CYS A 238 -7.12 -21.22 -1.50
C CYS A 238 -6.99 -22.58 -0.80
N SER A 239 -7.95 -23.47 -0.98
CA SER A 239 -7.92 -24.81 -0.38
C SER A 239 -6.81 -25.71 -0.95
N SER A 240 -6.22 -25.36 -2.10
CA SER A 240 -5.18 -26.17 -2.76
C SER A 240 -3.77 -25.92 -2.23
N SER A 241 -3.52 -24.87 -1.44
CA SER A 241 -2.19 -24.50 -0.97
C SER A 241 -1.89 -24.92 0.48
N HIS A 242 -2.85 -25.53 1.19
CA HIS A 242 -2.68 -25.98 2.58
C HIS A 242 -2.44 -27.48 2.77
N ILE A 243 -2.18 -28.24 1.70
CA ILE A 243 -1.78 -29.65 1.84
C ILE A 243 -0.26 -29.74 1.66
N SER A 244 0.47 -29.56 2.71
CA SER A 244 1.70 -30.22 3.15
C SER A 244 2.56 -29.29 4.00
N LEU A 245 2.46 -29.43 5.30
CA LEU A 245 3.56 -29.31 6.28
C LEU A 245 2.99 -29.39 7.70
N SER A 246 2.42 -30.58 8.01
CA SER A 246 2.27 -31.01 9.40
C SER A 246 3.12 -32.28 9.57
N SER A 247 4.39 -32.09 9.84
CA SER A 247 5.27 -33.01 10.58
C SER A 247 6.71 -32.53 10.38
N LEU A 248 7.22 -31.81 11.35
CA LEU A 248 8.59 -31.93 11.85
C LEU A 248 8.72 -30.99 13.07
N ASP A 249 8.78 -31.63 14.16
CA ASP A 249 9.24 -31.37 15.50
C ASP A 249 9.79 -30.00 15.91
N SER A 250 9.21 -29.58 17.05
CA SER A 250 9.81 -28.90 18.20
C SER A 250 11.35 -28.81 18.21
N GLU A 251 11.85 -27.61 18.39
CA GLU A 251 12.72 -27.24 19.51
C GLU A 251 13.27 -25.83 19.34
N ASP A 252 13.27 -25.17 20.46
CA ASP A 252 14.09 -24.09 20.94
C ASP A 252 13.54 -22.65 20.81
N THR A 253 12.98 -22.27 21.94
CA THR A 253 12.71 -20.92 22.38
C THR A 253 14.00 -20.23 22.82
N SER A 254 14.34 -19.11 22.23
CA SER A 254 15.12 -18.09 22.91
C SER A 254 14.50 -16.73 22.67
N ASP A 255 13.95 -16.20 23.75
CA ASP A 255 13.43 -14.85 23.90
C ASP A 255 14.48 -13.81 23.50
N VAL A 256 14.21 -13.02 22.48
CA VAL A 256 14.92 -11.76 22.23
C VAL A 256 13.96 -10.63 22.52
N ASP A 257 14.20 -10.03 23.67
CA ASP A 257 13.52 -8.83 24.17
C ASP A 257 13.89 -7.61 23.31
N TRP A 258 12.93 -7.05 22.59
CA TRP A 258 13.07 -5.84 21.78
C TRP A 258 12.55 -4.59 22.49
N ASN A 259 12.90 -4.45 23.79
CA ASN A 259 12.63 -3.23 24.55
C ASN A 259 13.93 -2.49 24.82
N GLU A 260 14.55 -1.87 23.81
CA GLU A 260 15.50 -0.78 24.09
C GLU A 260 15.99 -0.10 22.80
N TYR A 261 15.24 0.88 22.33
CA TYR A 261 15.79 2.05 21.63
C TYR A 261 14.90 3.25 21.92
N ASP A 262 15.11 3.80 23.10
CA ASP A 262 14.72 5.16 23.43
C ASP A 262 15.68 6.13 22.74
N TYR A 263 15.17 6.89 21.79
CA TYR A 263 15.88 8.06 21.30
C TYR A 263 15.61 9.22 22.25
N GLU A 264 16.58 9.52 23.10
CA GLU A 264 16.64 10.77 23.86
C GLU A 264 16.80 11.95 22.88
N PHE A 265 15.81 12.85 22.87
CA PHE A 265 15.98 14.20 22.37
C PHE A 265 16.61 15.07 23.47
N GLY A 266 17.92 15.11 23.51
CA GLY A 266 18.67 16.10 24.28
C GLY A 266 18.89 17.36 23.42
N GLY A 267 18.53 18.51 23.94
CA GLY A 267 18.89 19.78 23.31
C GLY A 267 18.03 20.95 23.78
N SER A 268 18.19 21.37 25.03
CA SER A 268 17.71 22.64 25.54
C SER A 268 18.60 23.78 25.02
N GLU A 269 18.09 24.68 24.21
CA GLU A 269 18.63 26.02 24.08
C GLU A 269 17.61 27.07 24.51
N LYS A 270 17.92 27.71 25.65
CA LYS A 270 17.26 28.94 26.13
C LYS A 270 17.73 30.11 25.27
N VAL A 271 16.82 30.73 24.52
CA VAL A 271 17.04 32.04 23.98
C VAL A 271 16.44 33.09 24.94
N LEU A 272 17.33 33.84 25.58
CA LEU A 272 17.01 35.07 26.32
C LEU A 272 16.70 36.18 25.31
N VAL A 273 15.52 36.77 25.46
CA VAL A 273 15.17 38.06 24.80
C VAL A 273 15.49 39.16 25.75
N SER A 274 16.35 40.06 25.32
CA SER A 274 16.47 41.41 25.83
C SER A 274 15.98 42.38 24.78
#